data_ebd044dd2c8a18f1650d66613434b22e
#
_entry.id   ebd044dd2c8a18f1650d66613434b22e
#
_cell.length_a   1.000
_cell.length_b   1.000
_cell.length_c   1.000
_cell.angle_alpha   90.00
_cell.angle_beta   90.00
_cell.angle_gamma   90.00
#
_symmetry.space_group_name_H-M   'P 1'
#
loop_
_entity.id
_entity.type
_entity.pdbx_description
1 polymer ?
#
loop_
_entity_poly.entity_id
_entity_poly.type
_entity_poly.pdbx_seq_one_letter_code
_entity_poly.pdbx_strand_id
1 'polypeptide(L)'
;QAVSKQEIDAAKSNMKMAEAAVGETKANLELLLKGARTEDREAAKAQYESTKANLDLIDYQITQSKLLAPVNGVIRARLQEVGDMTTSNKSVYTIALIHPKWVRVYASEMDLGHINMGVAAQVIRDSQPNQPITGKIGYISSVAEFTPKTVQTEDIRTTLVYEVRIYVDDPNDQLKMGQPVTVNIAKSSRPTATNNP
;
A
#
# COMPACT_ATOMS: atom_id res chain seq x y z
N GLN A 1 -42.47 91.68 4.12
CA GLN A 1 -41.50 91.51 5.22
C GLN A 1 -40.20 91.07 4.58
N ALA A 2 -39.16 91.87 4.66
CA ALA A 2 -37.84 91.60 4.16
C ALA A 2 -37.15 90.67 5.19
N VAL A 3 -36.91 89.43 4.78
CA VAL A 3 -36.14 88.49 5.59
C VAL A 3 -34.70 88.99 5.73
N SER A 4 -34.19 89.02 6.94
CA SER A 4 -32.82 89.48 7.22
C SER A 4 -31.81 88.60 6.48
N LYS A 5 -30.76 89.19 5.92
CA LYS A 5 -29.65 88.45 5.27
C LYS A 5 -29.05 87.39 6.18
N GLN A 6 -29.06 87.68 7.49
CA GLN A 6 -28.57 86.77 8.53
C GLN A 6 -29.46 85.51 8.67
N GLU A 7 -30.77 85.62 8.52
CA GLU A 7 -31.69 84.44 8.54
C GLU A 7 -31.58 83.63 7.30
N ILE A 8 -31.30 84.22 6.14
CA ILE A 8 -31.04 83.45 4.88
C ILE A 8 -29.73 82.69 4.99
N ASP A 9 -28.69 83.29 5.54
CA ASP A 9 -27.39 82.65 5.71
C ASP A 9 -27.45 81.54 6.76
N ALA A 10 -28.21 81.70 7.82
CA ALA A 10 -28.46 80.64 8.81
C ALA A 10 -29.26 79.46 8.20
N ALA A 11 -30.29 79.75 7.40
CA ALA A 11 -31.07 78.73 6.71
C ALA A 11 -30.22 77.92 5.70
N LYS A 12 -29.37 78.62 4.96
CA LYS A 12 -28.41 77.95 4.04
C LYS A 12 -27.40 77.09 4.77
N SER A 13 -26.90 77.52 5.92
CA SER A 13 -25.99 76.74 6.75
C SER A 13 -26.69 75.52 7.29
N ASN A 14 -27.92 75.67 7.78
CA ASN A 14 -28.72 74.50 8.26
C ASN A 14 -29.03 73.52 7.14
N MET A 15 -29.32 73.98 5.93
CA MET A 15 -29.55 73.17 4.76
C MET A 15 -28.27 72.34 4.41
N LYS A 16 -27.11 72.99 4.38
CA LYS A 16 -25.83 72.28 4.13
C LYS A 16 -25.51 71.27 5.20
N MET A 17 -25.80 71.57 6.47
CA MET A 17 -25.61 70.58 7.55
C MET A 17 -26.55 69.42 7.39
N ALA A 18 -27.80 69.60 7.03
CA ALA A 18 -28.77 68.57 6.78
C ALA A 18 -28.38 67.71 5.54
N GLU A 19 -27.90 68.32 4.46
CA GLU A 19 -27.36 67.60 3.29
C GLU A 19 -26.14 66.78 3.63
N ALA A 20 -25.21 67.25 4.44
CA ALA A 20 -24.05 66.51 4.91
C ALA A 20 -24.47 65.30 5.77
N ALA A 21 -25.43 65.51 6.68
CA ALA A 21 -25.96 64.40 7.50
C ALA A 21 -26.65 63.29 6.66
N VAL A 22 -27.40 63.69 5.61
CA VAL A 22 -27.98 62.75 4.66
C VAL A 22 -26.88 62.03 3.88
N GLY A 23 -25.80 62.66 3.48
CA GLY A 23 -24.65 62.06 2.83
C GLY A 23 -23.96 61.02 3.72
N GLU A 24 -23.73 61.38 4.98
CA GLU A 24 -23.13 60.44 5.96
C GLU A 24 -23.98 59.20 6.20
N THR A 25 -25.28 59.39 6.41
CA THR A 25 -26.20 58.23 6.64
C THR A 25 -26.34 57.34 5.41
N LYS A 26 -26.30 57.92 4.20
CA LYS A 26 -26.27 57.13 2.95
C LYS A 26 -24.97 56.30 2.84
N ALA A 27 -23.81 56.87 3.13
CA ALA A 27 -22.55 56.18 3.10
C ALA A 27 -22.51 55.04 4.13
N ASN A 28 -23.03 55.27 5.32
CA ASN A 28 -23.15 54.22 6.34
C ASN A 28 -24.11 53.11 5.91
N LEU A 29 -25.24 53.45 5.28
CA LEU A 29 -26.16 52.43 4.75
C LEU A 29 -25.51 51.59 3.65
N GLU A 30 -24.78 52.20 2.73
CA GLU A 30 -24.03 51.48 1.70
C GLU A 30 -22.99 50.54 2.29
N LEU A 31 -22.28 50.95 3.33
CA LEU A 31 -21.31 50.13 4.05
C LEU A 31 -21.99 48.93 4.70
N LEU A 32 -23.14 49.11 5.32
CA LEU A 32 -23.92 48.02 5.92
C LEU A 32 -24.49 47.07 4.87
N LEU A 33 -24.95 47.58 3.73
CA LEU A 33 -25.48 46.77 2.63
C LEU A 33 -24.40 45.97 1.90
N LYS A 34 -23.19 46.48 1.82
CA LYS A 34 -22.05 45.74 1.24
C LYS A 34 -21.61 44.55 2.12
N GLY A 35 -21.96 44.60 3.41
CA GLY A 35 -21.57 43.55 4.37
C GLY A 35 -20.06 43.54 4.68
N ALA A 36 -19.55 42.39 5.13
CA ALA A 36 -18.13 42.26 5.42
C ALA A 36 -17.26 42.47 4.17
N ARG A 37 -16.12 43.09 4.36
CA ARG A 37 -15.15 43.33 3.28
C ARG A 37 -14.76 42.05 2.60
N THR A 38 -14.47 42.11 1.30
CA THR A 38 -14.08 40.93 0.50
C THR A 38 -12.84 40.26 1.10
N GLU A 39 -11.90 41.08 1.57
CA GLU A 39 -10.65 40.63 2.19
C GLU A 39 -10.91 39.86 3.50
N ASP A 40 -11.86 40.36 4.33
CA ASP A 40 -12.22 39.66 5.57
C ASP A 40 -12.89 38.33 5.30
N ARG A 41 -13.70 38.26 4.27
CA ARG A 41 -14.33 36.99 3.83
C ARG A 41 -13.31 36.02 3.28
N GLU A 42 -12.35 36.47 2.49
CA GLU A 42 -11.27 35.67 1.96
C GLU A 42 -10.35 35.16 3.08
N ALA A 43 -10.01 36.01 4.04
CA ALA A 43 -9.23 35.60 5.21
C ALA A 43 -9.96 34.54 6.05
N ALA A 44 -11.26 34.76 6.31
CA ALA A 44 -12.07 33.76 7.03
C ALA A 44 -12.20 32.44 6.27
N LYS A 45 -12.31 32.51 4.95
CA LYS A 45 -12.33 31.29 4.09
C LYS A 45 -10.99 30.54 4.13
N ALA A 46 -9.87 31.27 4.03
CA ALA A 46 -8.54 30.67 4.13
C ALA A 46 -8.34 30.01 5.51
N GLN A 47 -8.79 30.65 6.58
CA GLN A 47 -8.74 30.11 7.93
C GLN A 47 -9.60 28.83 8.05
N TYR A 48 -10.80 28.83 7.47
CA TYR A 48 -11.66 27.65 7.43
C TYR A 48 -11.00 26.49 6.69
N GLU A 49 -10.44 26.74 5.50
CA GLU A 49 -9.74 25.73 4.71
C GLU A 49 -8.53 25.16 5.45
N SER A 50 -7.75 26.00 6.11
CA SER A 50 -6.62 25.56 6.95
C SER A 50 -7.08 24.67 8.11
N THR A 51 -8.13 25.07 8.82
CA THR A 51 -8.67 24.29 9.94
C THR A 51 -9.26 22.95 9.45
N LYS A 52 -9.91 22.96 8.30
CA LYS A 52 -10.42 21.75 7.67
C LYS A 52 -9.30 20.79 7.28
N ALA A 53 -8.21 21.30 6.67
CA ALA A 53 -7.04 20.48 6.35
C ALA A 53 -6.39 19.86 7.60
N ASN A 54 -6.36 20.60 8.72
CA ASN A 54 -5.90 20.06 10.00
C ASN A 54 -6.81 18.95 10.53
N LEU A 55 -8.13 19.08 10.41
CA LEU A 55 -9.07 18.03 10.76
C LEU A 55 -8.84 16.76 9.92
N ASP A 56 -8.74 16.92 8.60
CA ASP A 56 -8.48 15.82 7.67
C ASP A 56 -7.16 15.09 8.02
N LEU A 57 -6.13 15.83 8.45
CA LEU A 57 -4.87 15.25 8.91
C LEU A 57 -5.05 14.41 10.18
N ILE A 58 -5.83 14.91 11.14
CA ILE A 58 -6.11 14.18 12.39
C ILE A 58 -6.92 12.91 12.09
N ASP A 59 -7.93 13.00 11.24
CA ASP A 59 -8.72 11.83 10.81
C ASP A 59 -7.86 10.79 10.08
N TYR A 60 -6.93 11.23 9.24
CA TYR A 60 -5.94 10.36 8.63
C TYR A 60 -5.08 9.67 9.69
N GLN A 61 -4.56 10.39 10.68
CA GLN A 61 -3.75 9.80 11.77
C GLN A 61 -4.55 8.77 12.58
N ILE A 62 -5.83 9.03 12.87
CA ILE A 62 -6.72 8.08 13.54
C ILE A 62 -6.89 6.82 12.68
N THR A 63 -7.08 6.97 11.39
CA THR A 63 -7.19 5.84 10.46
C THR A 63 -5.90 5.02 10.43
N GLN A 64 -4.74 5.68 10.42
CA GLN A 64 -3.42 5.02 10.45
C GLN A 64 -3.12 4.35 11.80
N SER A 65 -3.82 4.71 12.88
CA SER A 65 -3.67 4.03 14.17
C SER A 65 -4.25 2.61 14.17
N LYS A 66 -5.06 2.26 13.16
CA LYS A 66 -5.61 0.92 12.98
C LYS A 66 -4.72 0.12 12.03
N LEU A 67 -4.09 -0.94 12.56
CA LEU A 67 -3.28 -1.84 11.75
C LEU A 67 -4.21 -2.78 10.97
N LEU A 68 -4.24 -2.61 9.65
CA LEU A 68 -5.00 -3.45 8.72
C LEU A 68 -4.07 -4.42 8.00
N ALA A 69 -4.57 -5.63 7.71
CA ALA A 69 -3.85 -6.57 6.87
C ALA A 69 -3.82 -6.06 5.42
N PRO A 70 -2.65 -5.84 4.82
CA PRO A 70 -2.56 -5.34 3.45
C PRO A 70 -2.91 -6.41 2.40
N VAL A 71 -2.90 -7.68 2.78
CA VAL A 71 -3.12 -8.83 1.91
C VAL A 71 -3.89 -9.93 2.64
N ASN A 72 -4.52 -10.82 1.88
CA ASN A 72 -5.12 -12.03 2.43
C ASN A 72 -4.02 -13.01 2.85
N GLY A 73 -4.10 -13.52 4.07
CA GLY A 73 -3.10 -14.43 4.62
C GLY A 73 -3.47 -14.94 6.00
N VAL A 74 -2.58 -15.72 6.58
CA VAL A 74 -2.69 -16.23 7.94
C VAL A 74 -1.61 -15.58 8.80
N ILE A 75 -1.98 -15.11 9.99
CA ILE A 75 -1.01 -14.58 10.95
C ILE A 75 -0.10 -15.73 11.40
N ARG A 76 1.18 -15.62 11.07
CA ARG A 76 2.19 -16.62 11.45
C ARG A 76 2.73 -16.36 12.86
N ALA A 77 3.00 -15.11 13.17
CA ALA A 77 3.55 -14.72 14.45
C ALA A 77 3.06 -13.33 14.85
N ARG A 78 2.78 -13.16 16.13
CA ARG A 78 2.62 -11.87 16.77
C ARG A 78 3.97 -11.50 17.41
N LEU A 79 4.54 -10.37 17.02
CA LEU A 79 5.86 -9.94 17.44
C LEU A 79 5.81 -8.91 18.56
N GLN A 80 4.64 -8.33 18.82
CA GLN A 80 4.42 -7.36 19.88
C GLN A 80 3.15 -7.67 20.65
N GLU A 81 3.20 -7.42 21.96
CA GLU A 81 2.08 -7.61 22.88
C GLU A 81 1.37 -6.28 23.17
N VAL A 82 0.18 -6.39 23.75
CA VAL A 82 -0.57 -5.22 24.22
C VAL A 82 0.21 -4.55 25.36
N GLY A 83 0.49 -3.26 25.19
CA GLY A 83 1.31 -2.48 26.11
C GLY A 83 2.74 -2.24 25.62
N ASP A 84 3.18 -2.92 24.57
CA ASP A 84 4.50 -2.66 23.97
C ASP A 84 4.52 -1.31 23.23
N MET A 85 5.66 -0.63 23.34
CA MET A 85 5.91 0.58 22.56
C MET A 85 6.20 0.20 21.11
N THR A 86 5.40 0.73 20.19
CA THR A 86 5.61 0.52 18.75
C THR A 86 6.01 1.80 18.05
N THR A 87 6.71 1.65 16.94
CA THR A 87 7.08 2.73 16.02
C THR A 87 6.72 2.32 14.60
N SER A 88 6.65 3.26 13.67
CA SER A 88 6.29 2.99 12.27
C SER A 88 7.17 1.95 11.58
N ASN A 89 8.39 1.73 12.05
CA ASN A 89 9.35 0.78 11.49
C ASN A 89 9.40 -0.57 12.21
N LYS A 90 8.60 -0.77 13.26
CA LYS A 90 8.61 -2.00 14.05
C LYS A 90 7.47 -2.91 13.62
N SER A 91 7.82 -4.11 13.17
CA SER A 91 6.83 -5.11 12.75
C SER A 91 6.03 -5.61 13.96
N VAL A 92 4.70 -5.63 13.83
CA VAL A 92 3.77 -6.11 14.86
C VAL A 92 3.34 -7.54 14.59
N TYR A 93 3.06 -7.87 13.34
CA TYR A 93 2.65 -9.21 12.91
C TYR A 93 3.45 -9.66 11.69
N THR A 94 3.61 -10.97 11.58
CA THR A 94 4.08 -11.62 10.35
C THR A 94 2.92 -12.36 9.72
N ILE A 95 2.61 -12.04 8.46
CA ILE A 95 1.54 -12.67 7.68
C ILE A 95 2.18 -13.65 6.68
N ALA A 96 1.72 -14.90 6.71
CA ALA A 96 2.02 -15.88 5.67
C ALA A 96 0.99 -15.75 4.55
N LEU A 97 1.46 -15.57 3.33
CA LEU A 97 0.60 -15.54 2.15
C LEU A 97 0.09 -16.95 1.85
N ILE A 98 -1.20 -17.05 1.55
CA ILE A 98 -1.82 -18.30 1.14
C ILE A 98 -1.59 -18.53 -0.37
N HIS A 99 -1.57 -17.47 -1.15
CA HIS A 99 -1.32 -17.49 -2.58
C HIS A 99 -0.40 -16.34 -3.01
N PRO A 100 0.50 -16.57 -3.99
CA PRO A 100 0.88 -17.86 -4.58
C PRO A 100 1.75 -18.69 -3.62
N LYS A 101 1.50 -20.00 -3.54
CA LYS A 101 2.38 -20.94 -2.86
C LYS A 101 3.47 -21.42 -3.82
N TRP A 102 4.64 -21.66 -3.27
CA TRP A 102 5.73 -22.26 -4.04
C TRP A 102 6.52 -23.26 -3.17
N VAL A 103 7.04 -24.26 -3.84
CA VAL A 103 7.89 -25.29 -3.26
C VAL A 103 9.31 -25.05 -3.74
N ARG A 104 10.27 -25.08 -2.81
CA ARG A 104 11.69 -24.98 -3.11
C ARG A 104 12.26 -26.39 -3.26
N VAL A 105 12.88 -26.63 -4.38
CA VAL A 105 13.65 -27.85 -4.63
C VAL A 105 15.03 -27.51 -5.12
N TYR A 106 15.95 -28.43 -4.95
CA TYR A 106 17.33 -28.29 -5.41
C TYR A 106 17.60 -29.31 -6.48
N ALA A 107 17.98 -28.85 -7.66
CA ALA A 107 18.32 -29.69 -8.81
C ALA A 107 19.84 -29.73 -9.00
N SER A 108 20.36 -30.89 -9.41
CA SER A 108 21.76 -31.02 -9.83
C SER A 108 21.98 -30.37 -11.21
N GLU A 109 23.23 -30.09 -11.56
CA GLU A 109 23.58 -29.56 -12.89
C GLU A 109 23.10 -30.52 -14.00
N MET A 110 23.18 -31.83 -13.78
CA MET A 110 22.74 -32.84 -14.76
C MET A 110 21.22 -32.78 -14.99
N ASP A 111 20.45 -32.52 -13.93
CA ASP A 111 18.98 -32.41 -14.02
C ASP A 111 18.56 -31.06 -14.66
N LEU A 112 19.35 -30.02 -14.46
CA LEU A 112 19.05 -28.70 -14.97
C LEU A 112 18.89 -28.63 -16.50
N GLY A 113 19.65 -29.47 -17.22
CA GLY A 113 19.53 -29.60 -18.68
C GLY A 113 18.16 -30.09 -19.18
N HIS A 114 17.35 -30.68 -18.29
CA HIS A 114 16.02 -31.22 -18.59
C HIS A 114 14.89 -30.42 -17.97
N ILE A 115 15.22 -29.37 -17.17
CA ILE A 115 14.29 -28.54 -16.44
C ILE A 115 14.17 -27.20 -17.16
N ASN A 116 12.96 -26.85 -17.59
CA ASN A 116 12.65 -25.57 -18.23
C ASN A 116 11.55 -24.83 -17.47
N MET A 117 11.53 -23.51 -17.59
CA MET A 117 10.45 -22.70 -17.03
C MET A 117 9.10 -23.09 -17.66
N GLY A 118 8.06 -23.14 -16.84
CA GLY A 118 6.71 -23.52 -17.29
C GLY A 118 6.43 -25.02 -17.35
N VAL A 119 7.44 -25.88 -17.20
CA VAL A 119 7.23 -27.34 -17.18
C VAL A 119 6.39 -27.71 -15.96
N ALA A 120 5.45 -28.64 -16.18
CA ALA A 120 4.60 -29.18 -15.12
C ALA A 120 5.40 -30.04 -14.17
N ALA A 121 5.12 -29.89 -12.89
CA ALA A 121 5.69 -30.68 -11.81
C ALA A 121 4.58 -31.18 -10.90
N GLN A 122 4.80 -32.37 -10.33
CA GLN A 122 3.91 -32.96 -9.34
C GLN A 122 4.56 -32.90 -7.97
N VAL A 123 3.89 -32.23 -7.04
CA VAL A 123 4.32 -32.15 -5.65
C VAL A 123 3.59 -33.20 -4.84
N ILE A 124 4.34 -34.10 -4.26
CA ILE A 124 3.86 -35.24 -3.51
C ILE A 124 4.17 -35.00 -2.03
N ARG A 125 3.14 -35.08 -1.21
CA ARG A 125 3.27 -35.05 0.25
C ARG A 125 3.52 -36.46 0.79
N ASP A 126 4.44 -36.57 1.73
CA ASP A 126 4.73 -37.88 2.36
C ASP A 126 3.51 -38.44 3.10
N SER A 127 2.63 -37.56 3.61
CA SER A 127 1.39 -37.95 4.28
C SER A 127 0.30 -38.49 3.33
N GLN A 128 0.34 -38.12 2.05
CA GLN A 128 -0.66 -38.51 1.04
C GLN A 128 0.00 -38.71 -0.33
N PRO A 129 0.76 -39.77 -0.51
CA PRO A 129 1.53 -40.00 -1.74
C PRO A 129 0.67 -40.21 -2.98
N ASN A 130 -0.57 -40.65 -2.80
CA ASN A 130 -1.50 -40.93 -3.90
C ASN A 130 -2.29 -39.69 -4.38
N GLN A 131 -2.07 -38.52 -3.76
CA GLN A 131 -2.73 -37.27 -4.14
C GLN A 131 -1.68 -36.20 -4.47
N PRO A 132 -1.03 -36.27 -5.64
CA PRO A 132 -0.08 -35.24 -6.05
C PRO A 132 -0.78 -33.92 -6.35
N ILE A 133 -0.16 -32.84 -5.95
CA ILE A 133 -0.62 -31.48 -6.26
C ILE A 133 0.16 -31.00 -7.48
N THR A 134 -0.55 -30.47 -8.47
CA THR A 134 0.08 -30.00 -9.71
C THR A 134 0.67 -28.60 -9.49
N GLY A 135 1.88 -28.40 -9.98
CA GLY A 135 2.56 -27.13 -10.01
C GLY A 135 3.27 -26.89 -11.35
N LYS A 136 3.84 -25.71 -11.48
CA LYS A 136 4.66 -25.33 -12.64
C LYS A 136 5.96 -24.70 -12.19
N ILE A 137 7.04 -24.98 -12.88
CA ILE A 137 8.32 -24.35 -12.63
C ILE A 137 8.23 -22.89 -13.04
N GLY A 138 8.40 -21.98 -12.09
CA GLY A 138 8.31 -20.55 -12.33
C GLY A 138 9.61 -19.80 -12.09
N TYR A 139 10.61 -20.44 -11.47
CA TYR A 139 11.92 -19.83 -11.25
C TYR A 139 12.99 -20.91 -11.17
N ILE A 140 14.12 -20.63 -11.81
CA ILE A 140 15.35 -21.44 -11.75
C ILE A 140 16.49 -20.48 -11.44
N SER A 141 17.24 -20.73 -10.36
CA SER A 141 18.39 -19.90 -10.00
C SER A 141 19.48 -20.01 -11.07
N SER A 142 20.06 -18.89 -11.45
CA SER A 142 21.24 -18.83 -12.31
C SER A 142 22.56 -19.01 -11.54
N VAL A 143 22.47 -19.03 -10.21
CA VAL A 143 23.64 -19.17 -9.32
C VAL A 143 23.52 -20.49 -8.58
N ALA A 144 24.60 -21.27 -8.61
CA ALA A 144 24.70 -22.49 -7.85
C ALA A 144 24.87 -22.19 -6.36
N GLU A 145 24.22 -22.97 -5.53
CA GLU A 145 24.34 -22.93 -4.07
C GLU A 145 24.96 -24.25 -3.58
N PHE A 146 25.64 -24.17 -2.45
CA PHE A 146 26.07 -25.39 -1.77
C PHE A 146 24.86 -26.03 -1.08
N THR A 147 24.72 -27.35 -1.20
CA THR A 147 23.66 -28.08 -0.48
C THR A 147 23.73 -27.77 1.01
N PRO A 148 22.66 -27.25 1.62
CA PRO A 148 22.64 -27.01 3.06
C PRO A 148 22.51 -28.35 3.79
N LYS A 149 23.60 -29.10 3.90
CA LYS A 149 23.68 -30.30 4.74
C LYS A 149 24.41 -29.99 6.02
N THR A 150 23.67 -29.95 7.10
CA THR A 150 24.20 -30.07 8.46
C THR A 150 24.53 -31.54 8.75
N VAL A 151 25.61 -32.08 8.19
CA VAL A 151 26.06 -33.43 8.54
C VAL A 151 27.57 -33.39 8.78
N GLN A 152 27.95 -33.74 9.99
CA GLN A 152 29.34 -33.99 10.42
C GLN A 152 29.76 -35.38 9.98
N THR A 153 30.24 -35.55 8.75
CA THR A 153 30.94 -36.75 8.30
C THR A 153 32.00 -36.37 7.27
N GLU A 154 33.14 -37.08 7.29
CA GLU A 154 34.40 -36.75 6.61
C GLU A 154 34.38 -36.78 5.08
N ASP A 155 33.28 -37.18 4.43
CA ASP A 155 33.10 -37.13 2.98
C ASP A 155 32.14 -36.04 2.54
N ILE A 156 32.52 -34.79 2.77
CA ILE A 156 31.78 -33.63 2.25
C ILE A 156 32.19 -33.42 0.78
N ARG A 157 31.61 -34.14 -0.14
CA ARG A 157 31.49 -33.67 -1.51
C ARG A 157 30.39 -32.62 -1.53
N THR A 158 30.76 -31.35 -1.40
CA THR A 158 29.88 -30.21 -1.64
C THR A 158 29.37 -30.27 -3.07
N THR A 159 28.20 -30.83 -3.24
CA THR A 159 27.54 -30.88 -4.55
C THR A 159 26.86 -29.54 -4.77
N LEU A 160 27.27 -28.81 -5.79
CA LEU A 160 26.61 -27.61 -6.25
C LEU A 160 25.22 -27.97 -6.76
N VAL A 161 24.23 -27.24 -6.30
CA VAL A 161 22.82 -27.42 -6.67
C VAL A 161 22.22 -26.07 -7.03
N TYR A 162 21.16 -26.11 -7.81
CA TYR A 162 20.43 -24.93 -8.25
C TYR A 162 19.04 -24.89 -7.60
N GLU A 163 18.69 -23.76 -7.03
CA GLU A 163 17.34 -23.57 -6.48
C GLU A 163 16.33 -23.49 -7.62
N VAL A 164 15.28 -24.30 -7.55
CA VAL A 164 14.13 -24.29 -8.44
C VAL A 164 12.88 -24.05 -7.62
N ARG A 165 12.06 -23.09 -8.04
CA ARG A 165 10.77 -22.81 -7.40
C ARG A 165 9.63 -23.28 -8.29
N ILE A 166 8.77 -24.09 -7.69
CA ILE A 166 7.58 -24.63 -8.33
C ILE A 166 6.37 -23.96 -7.71
N TYR A 167 5.67 -23.16 -8.50
CA TYR A 167 4.42 -22.56 -8.09
C TYR A 167 3.31 -23.60 -8.15
N VAL A 168 2.56 -23.67 -7.06
CA VAL A 168 1.56 -24.72 -6.82
C VAL A 168 0.20 -24.08 -6.70
N ASP A 169 -0.78 -24.65 -7.36
CA ASP A 169 -2.18 -24.28 -7.18
C ASP A 169 -2.79 -25.19 -6.10
N ASP A 170 -2.94 -24.65 -4.89
CA ASP A 170 -3.44 -25.36 -3.71
C ASP A 170 -4.59 -24.55 -3.06
N PRO A 171 -5.78 -24.57 -3.68
CA PRO A 171 -6.93 -23.83 -3.18
C PRO A 171 -7.44 -24.33 -1.81
N ASN A 172 -7.15 -25.57 -1.46
CA ASN A 172 -7.61 -26.20 -0.22
C ASN A 172 -6.61 -26.07 0.94
N ASP A 173 -5.54 -25.30 0.78
CA ASP A 173 -4.48 -25.10 1.78
C ASP A 173 -3.91 -26.44 2.35
N GLN A 174 -3.72 -27.41 1.47
CA GLN A 174 -3.24 -28.73 1.83
C GLN A 174 -1.74 -28.78 2.11
N LEU A 175 -0.96 -27.89 1.46
CA LEU A 175 0.47 -27.72 1.69
C LEU A 175 0.70 -26.73 2.82
N LYS A 176 1.42 -27.18 3.85
CA LYS A 176 1.81 -26.33 4.97
C LYS A 176 3.21 -25.79 4.79
N MET A 177 3.43 -24.58 5.30
CA MET A 177 4.74 -23.94 5.25
C MET A 177 5.79 -24.76 6.01
N GLY A 178 6.93 -25.02 5.36
CA GLY A 178 8.01 -25.83 5.94
C GLY A 178 7.77 -27.35 5.90
N GLN A 179 6.69 -27.83 5.27
CA GLN A 179 6.41 -29.24 5.11
C GLN A 179 7.39 -29.85 4.10
N PRO A 180 8.03 -30.99 4.42
CA PRO A 180 8.81 -31.74 3.45
C PRO A 180 7.91 -32.32 2.38
N VAL A 181 8.35 -32.28 1.13
CA VAL A 181 7.63 -32.79 -0.02
C VAL A 181 8.60 -33.37 -1.04
N THR A 182 8.15 -34.35 -1.80
CA THR A 182 8.87 -34.90 -2.95
C THR A 182 8.29 -34.29 -4.23
N VAL A 183 9.16 -33.94 -5.17
CA VAL A 183 8.73 -33.33 -6.43
C VAL A 183 9.17 -34.19 -7.59
N ASN A 184 8.21 -34.55 -8.43
CA ASN A 184 8.45 -35.22 -9.72
C ASN A 184 8.25 -34.20 -10.84
N ILE A 185 9.31 -33.93 -11.59
CA ILE A 185 9.28 -33.02 -12.74
C ILE A 185 9.15 -33.91 -14.00
N ALA A 186 8.16 -33.60 -14.83
CA ALA A 186 8.01 -34.25 -16.12
C ALA A 186 9.26 -33.96 -16.97
N LYS A 187 10.02 -35.00 -17.34
CA LYS A 187 11.16 -34.80 -18.24
C LYS A 187 10.64 -34.25 -19.57
N SER A 188 11.06 -33.05 -19.92
CA SER A 188 10.79 -32.49 -21.23
C SER A 188 11.51 -33.36 -22.26
N SER A 189 10.76 -34.11 -23.05
CA SER A 189 11.30 -34.71 -24.26
C SER A 189 11.62 -33.57 -25.22
N ARG A 190 12.90 -33.31 -25.44
CA ARG A 190 13.36 -32.35 -26.46
C ARG A 190 12.78 -32.84 -27.80
N PRO A 191 12.04 -32.00 -28.53
CA PRO A 191 11.66 -32.40 -29.89
C PRO A 191 12.94 -32.63 -30.68
N THR A 192 13.15 -33.84 -31.12
CA THR A 192 14.23 -34.22 -32.02
C THR A 192 14.07 -33.35 -33.27
N ALA A 193 14.99 -32.46 -33.52
CA ALA A 193 15.04 -31.71 -34.77
C ALA A 193 15.14 -32.74 -35.88
N THR A 194 14.08 -32.94 -36.66
CA THR A 194 14.08 -33.73 -37.88
C THR A 194 14.91 -32.98 -38.88
N ASN A 195 16.18 -33.36 -38.99
CA ASN A 195 16.97 -33.01 -40.18
C ASN A 195 16.33 -33.74 -41.33
N ASN A 196 15.68 -33.01 -42.21
CA ASN A 196 15.30 -33.53 -43.51
C ASN A 196 16.41 -33.14 -44.50
N PRO A 197 16.91 -34.05 -45.32
CA PRO A 197 18.03 -33.87 -46.26
C PRO A 197 17.71 -32.94 -47.39
#